data_0377fdc656a3888dd146ee9f5b7db67d
#
_entry.id   0377fdc656a3888dd146ee9f5b7db67d
#
_cell.length_a   1.000
_cell.length_b   1.000
_cell.length_c   1.000
_cell.angle_alpha   90.00
_cell.angle_beta   90.00
_cell.angle_gamma   90.00
#
_symmetry.space_group_name_H-M   'P 1'
#
loop_
_entity.id
_entity.type
_entity.pdbx_description
1 polymer ?
#
loop_
_entity_poly.entity_id
_entity_poly.type
_entity_poly.pdbx_seq_one_letter_code
_entity_poly.pdbx_strand_id
1 'polypeptide(L)' 'MSWHSSSLGSSVHLFWVCEKPTVKGRNIRITAPTPEEARKILDRKFPEANILFKKTLP' A
#
# COMPACT_ATOMS: atom_id res chain seq x y z
N MET A 1 -12.68 4.55 23.67
CA MET A 1 -12.40 4.00 23.33
C MET A 1 -11.53 3.64 22.99
N SER A 2 -11.20 3.39 23.07
CA SER A 2 -10.32 3.02 22.87
C SER A 2 -9.97 2.45 21.99
N TRP A 3 -9.68 2.32 21.45
CA TRP A 3 -9.44 1.76 20.58
C TRP A 3 -8.37 1.36 20.46
N HIS A 4 -8.04 1.15 20.91
CA HIS A 4 -7.19 0.72 20.91
C HIS A 4 -6.68 0.10 20.02
N SER A 5 -7.04 0.08 19.34
CA SER A 5 -6.70 -0.42 18.24
C SER A 5 -5.34 -0.31 17.87
N SER A 6 -4.71 0.50 18.29
CA SER A 6 -3.35 0.63 17.99
C SER A 6 -2.59 -0.58 18.36
N SER A 7 -3.08 -1.38 19.23
CA SER A 7 -2.37 -2.57 19.62
C SER A 7 -2.30 -3.58 18.51
N LEU A 8 -3.14 -3.42 17.49
CA LEU A 8 -3.05 -4.29 16.36
C LEU A 8 -1.82 -4.02 15.54
N GLY A 9 -1.27 -2.85 15.71
CA GLY A 9 -0.10 -2.48 14.97
C GLY A 9 -0.39 -2.29 13.49
N SER A 10 0.40 -1.51 12.87
CA SER A 10 0.38 -1.37 11.44
C SER A 10 1.69 -1.86 10.89
N SER A 11 1.67 -2.35 9.69
CA SER A 11 2.87 -2.80 9.01
C SER A 11 3.08 -1.97 7.77
N VAL A 12 4.31 -1.96 7.31
CA VAL A 12 4.62 -1.28 6.06
C VAL A 12 4.55 -2.31 4.95
N HIS A 13 3.73 -2.02 3.96
CA HIS A 13 3.53 -2.93 2.84
C HIS A 13 4.16 -2.30 1.61
N LEU A 14 5.00 -3.07 0.93
CA LEU A 14 5.71 -2.60 -0.25
C LEU A 14 4.94 -2.97 -1.49
N PHE A 15 4.66 -1.97 -2.33
CA PHE A 15 3.98 -2.17 -3.59
C PHE A 15 4.81 -1.61 -4.72
N TRP A 16 4.67 -2.22 -5.87
CA TRP A 16 5.24 -1.68 -7.10
C TRP A 16 4.10 -1.04 -7.88
N VAL A 17 4.24 0.23 -8.19
CA VAL A 17 3.18 1.01 -8.83
C VAL A 17 3.67 1.57 -10.15
N CYS A 18 2.91 1.35 -11.19
CA CYS A 18 3.21 1.86 -12.52
C CYS A 18 2.01 2.62 -13.04
N GLU A 19 2.14 3.92 -13.16
CA GLU A 19 1.00 4.77 -13.54
C GLU A 19 0.69 4.69 -15.04
N LYS A 20 1.70 4.48 -15.86
CA LYS A 20 1.52 4.41 -17.31
C LYS A 20 2.47 3.38 -17.87
N PRO A 21 2.09 2.71 -18.96
CA PRO A 21 2.98 1.72 -19.56
C PRO A 21 4.29 2.33 -20.07
N THR A 22 4.30 3.62 -20.37
CA THR A 22 5.50 4.28 -20.87
C THR A 22 6.40 4.81 -19.78
N VAL A 23 5.98 4.68 -18.53
CA VAL A 23 6.73 5.21 -17.38
C VAL A 23 7.17 4.04 -16.52
N LYS A 24 8.40 4.09 -16.06
CA LYS A 24 8.88 3.05 -15.16
C LYS A 24 8.10 3.09 -13.85
N GLY A 25 7.76 1.92 -13.37
CA GLY A 25 7.13 1.82 -12.07
C GLY A 25 8.09 2.13 -10.96
N ARG A 26 7.56 2.26 -9.77
CA ARG A 26 8.38 2.52 -8.59
C ARG A 26 7.82 1.80 -7.39
N ASN A 27 8.66 1.60 -6.40
CA ASN A 27 8.23 0.98 -5.17
C ASN A 27 7.69 2.04 -4.23
N ILE A 28 6.54 1.76 -3.66
CA ILE A 28 5.90 2.67 -2.71
C ILE A 28 5.60 1.89 -1.45
N ARG A 29 5.87 2.49 -0.30
CA ARG A 29 5.59 1.88 0.99
C ARG A 29 4.37 2.54 1.60
N ILE A 30 3.42 1.73 2.02
CA ILE A 30 2.21 2.21 2.65
C ILE A 30 2.06 1.55 4.00
N THR A 31 1.84 2.35 5.03
CA THR A 31 1.61 1.84 6.38
C THR A 31 0.12 1.58 6.56
N ALA A 32 -0.23 0.35 6.84
CA ALA A 32 -1.61 -0.05 7.03
C ALA A 32 -1.66 -1.35 7.82
N PRO A 33 -2.79 -1.67 8.45
CA PRO A 33 -2.89 -2.91 9.21
C PRO A 33 -2.88 -4.16 8.33
N THR A 34 -3.32 -4.04 7.10
CA THR A 34 -3.29 -5.18 6.17
C THR A 34 -2.87 -4.69 4.80
N PRO A 35 -2.34 -5.59 3.95
CA PRO A 35 -1.99 -5.19 2.59
C PRO A 35 -3.20 -4.77 1.77
N GLU A 36 -4.37 -5.32 2.07
CA GLU A 36 -5.57 -4.92 1.36
C GLU A 36 -5.92 -3.47 1.62
N GLU A 37 -5.80 -3.06 2.88
CA GLU A 37 -6.04 -1.66 3.23
C GLU A 37 -5.05 -0.75 2.54
N ALA A 38 -3.79 -1.18 2.53
CA ALA A 38 -2.75 -0.40 1.85
C ALA A 38 -3.07 -0.23 0.37
N ARG A 39 -3.54 -1.30 -0.25
CA ARG A 39 -3.88 -1.23 -1.67
C ARG A 39 -5.04 -0.28 -1.92
N LYS A 40 -6.01 -0.25 -1.03
CA LYS A 40 -7.13 0.69 -1.18
C LYS A 40 -6.64 2.12 -1.17
N ILE A 41 -5.66 2.41 -0.32
CA ILE A 41 -5.09 3.74 -0.27
C ILE A 41 -4.43 4.08 -1.61
N LEU A 42 -3.68 3.14 -2.15
CA LEU A 42 -3.03 3.36 -3.44
C LEU A 42 -4.03 3.48 -4.58
N ASP A 43 -5.09 2.67 -4.56
CA ASP A 43 -6.12 2.77 -5.57
C ASP A 43 -6.77 4.14 -5.60
N ARG A 44 -6.90 4.76 -4.45
CA ARG A 44 -7.47 6.11 -4.39
C ARG A 44 -6.52 7.15 -4.94
N LYS A 45 -5.23 6.97 -4.64
CA LYS A 45 -4.23 7.94 -5.09
C LYS A 45 -3.90 7.79 -6.56
N PHE A 46 -3.90 6.56 -7.05
CA PHE A 46 -3.50 6.26 -8.42
C PHE A 46 -4.54 5.35 -9.05
N PRO A 47 -5.73 5.88 -9.34
CA PRO A 47 -6.84 5.02 -9.77
C PRO A 47 -6.58 4.31 -11.09
N GLU A 48 -5.69 4.83 -11.92
CA GLU A 48 -5.41 4.21 -13.21
C GLU A 48 -4.09 3.47 -13.24
N ALA A 49 -3.41 3.40 -12.11
CA ALA A 49 -2.11 2.76 -12.08
C ALA A 49 -2.24 1.26 -11.91
N ASN A 50 -1.24 0.54 -12.40
CA ASN A 50 -1.10 -0.86 -12.10
C ASN A 50 -0.37 -1.00 -10.78
N ILE A 51 -0.96 -1.73 -9.85
CA ILE A 51 -0.42 -1.87 -8.51
C ILE A 51 -0.17 -3.34 -8.24
N LEU A 52 1.05 -3.65 -7.82
CA LEU A 52 1.44 -5.00 -7.52
C LEU A 52 2.01 -5.07 -6.11
N PHE A 53 1.42 -5.93 -5.30
CA PHE A 53 1.91 -6.13 -3.95
C PHE A 53 3.23 -6.92 -4.00
N LYS A 54 4.25 -6.41 -3.30
CA LYS A 54 5.56 -7.07 -3.26
C LYS A 54 5.75 -7.87 -1.99
N LYS A 55 5.68 -7.19 -0.86
CA LYS A 55 5.88 -7.87 0.42
C LYS A 55 5.50 -6.94 1.56
N THR A 56 5.37 -7.51 2.73
CA THR A 56 5.16 -6.75 3.96
C THR A 56 6.50 -6.67 4.67
N LEU A 57 6.89 -5.47 5.03
CA LEU A 57 8.15 -5.25 5.71
C LEU A 57 7.98 -5.48 7.21
N PRO A 58 9.03 -6.00 7.87
CA PRO A 58 8.94 -6.27 9.30
C PRO A 58 8.88 -5.00 10.14
#